data_a48596c578244d73da0e933049dd8692
#
_entry.id   a48596c578244d73da0e933049dd8692
#
_cell.length_a   1.000
_cell.length_b   1.000
_cell.length_c   1.000
_cell.angle_alpha   90.00
_cell.angle_beta   90.00
_cell.angle_gamma   90.00
#
_symmetry.space_group_name_H-M   'P 1'
#
loop_
_entity.id
_entity.type
_entity.pdbx_description
1 polymer ?
#
loop_
_entity_poly.entity_id
_entity_poly.type
_entity_poly.pdbx_seq_one_letter_code
_entity_poly.pdbx_strand_id
1 'polypeptide(L)'
;SELISALSHALDMTEGQPPGHCVRCCWIGMQLADQLGLDSDARWELYYTLLLKDLGCSSNAARICELYGTDDLSFKRDFKWVNGSLGQVVRFLLQHTGRDEGLAKSFQRLLRIVREGDHLANELIQTRCERGATIARDLGFSGAVAAGIHSLDEHWCGSGRPQGLA
;
A
#
# COMPACT_ATOMS: atom_id res chain seq x y z
N SER A 1 -11.08 8.22 -19.90
CA SER A 1 -11.72 8.38 -18.60
C SER A 1 -12.41 7.13 -18.10
N GLU A 2 -13.22 6.40 -18.87
CA GLU A 2 -13.83 5.13 -18.44
C GLU A 2 -12.79 4.06 -18.10
N LEU A 3 -11.72 3.98 -18.89
CA LEU A 3 -10.62 3.06 -18.65
C LEU A 3 -9.95 3.32 -17.28
N ILE A 4 -9.70 4.58 -16.97
CA ILE A 4 -9.09 4.95 -15.66
C ILE A 4 -10.05 4.68 -14.50
N SER A 5 -11.35 4.91 -14.71
CA SER A 5 -12.37 4.56 -13.70
C SER A 5 -12.45 3.05 -13.46
N ALA A 6 -12.39 2.25 -14.52
CA ALA A 6 -12.36 0.79 -14.41
C ALA A 6 -11.08 0.31 -13.71
N LEU A 7 -9.93 0.92 -14.03
CA LEU A 7 -8.66 0.65 -13.35
C LEU A 7 -8.74 0.97 -11.86
N SER A 8 -9.25 2.15 -11.49
CA SER A 8 -9.43 2.55 -10.10
C SER A 8 -10.32 1.56 -9.32
N HIS A 9 -11.41 1.08 -9.95
CA HIS A 9 -12.25 0.05 -9.35
C HIS A 9 -11.51 -1.27 -9.15
N ALA A 10 -10.71 -1.69 -10.12
CA ALA A 10 -9.88 -2.88 -10.00
C ALA A 10 -8.85 -2.75 -8.86
N LEU A 11 -8.28 -1.54 -8.67
CA LEU A 11 -7.36 -1.25 -7.56
C LEU A 11 -8.05 -1.36 -6.20
N ASP A 12 -9.29 -0.84 -6.06
CA ASP A 12 -10.07 -1.03 -4.84
C ASP A 12 -10.22 -2.52 -4.48
N MET A 13 -10.49 -3.37 -5.49
CA MET A 13 -10.62 -4.81 -5.28
C MET A 13 -9.29 -5.47 -4.86
N THR A 14 -8.17 -5.08 -5.47
CA THR A 14 -6.84 -5.64 -5.13
C THR A 14 -6.37 -5.26 -3.73
N GLU A 15 -6.91 -4.16 -3.20
CA GLU A 15 -6.64 -3.70 -1.83
C GLU A 15 -7.68 -4.18 -0.81
N GLY A 16 -8.67 -4.96 -1.23
CA GLY A 16 -9.77 -5.38 -0.37
C GLY A 16 -10.56 -4.19 0.21
N GLN A 17 -10.61 -3.08 -0.51
CA GLN A 17 -11.34 -1.89 -0.12
C GLN A 17 -12.79 -1.94 -0.61
N PRO A 18 -13.72 -1.28 0.08
CA PRO A 18 -15.07 -1.12 -0.44
C PRO A 18 -15.06 -0.38 -1.79
N PRO A 19 -15.91 -0.76 -2.75
CA PRO A 19 -16.00 -0.10 -4.06
C PRO A 19 -16.06 1.42 -3.94
N GLY A 20 -15.31 2.12 -4.79
CA GLY A 20 -15.23 3.59 -4.79
C GLY A 20 -14.32 4.18 -3.71
N HIS A 21 -13.45 3.39 -3.09
CA HIS A 21 -12.49 3.90 -2.10
C HIS A 21 -11.57 4.97 -2.71
N CYS A 22 -10.93 4.71 -3.84
CA CYS A 22 -10.07 5.69 -4.50
C CYS A 22 -10.85 6.94 -4.93
N VAL A 23 -12.11 6.80 -5.38
CA VAL A 23 -12.98 7.94 -5.73
C VAL A 23 -13.27 8.79 -4.50
N ARG A 24 -13.55 8.18 -3.34
CA ARG A 24 -13.72 8.94 -2.09
C ARG A 24 -12.45 9.66 -1.67
N CYS A 25 -11.28 9.04 -1.83
CA CYS A 25 -9.98 9.70 -1.59
C CYS A 25 -9.82 10.93 -2.49
N CYS A 26 -10.15 10.82 -3.79
CA CYS A 26 -10.13 11.95 -4.72
C CYS A 26 -11.08 13.05 -4.27
N TRP A 27 -12.31 12.72 -3.89
CA TRP A 27 -13.28 13.72 -3.43
C TRP A 27 -12.76 14.50 -2.22
N ILE A 28 -12.22 13.80 -1.20
CA ILE A 28 -11.62 14.44 -0.01
C ILE A 28 -10.42 15.30 -0.42
N GLY A 29 -9.52 14.76 -1.23
CA GLY A 29 -8.33 15.49 -1.68
C GLY A 29 -8.65 16.74 -2.48
N MET A 30 -9.71 16.71 -3.32
CA MET A 30 -10.14 17.90 -4.05
C MET A 30 -10.72 18.98 -3.15
N GLN A 31 -11.43 18.62 -2.06
CA GLN A 31 -11.88 19.59 -1.06
C GLN A 31 -10.68 20.24 -0.34
N LEU A 32 -9.65 19.47 -0.01
CA LEU A 32 -8.41 20.01 0.56
C LEU A 32 -7.67 20.90 -0.43
N ALA A 33 -7.60 20.52 -1.70
CA ALA A 33 -6.99 21.33 -2.76
C ALA A 33 -7.67 22.70 -2.91
N ASP A 34 -9.01 22.74 -2.78
CA ASP A 34 -9.77 23.99 -2.78
C ASP A 34 -9.39 24.88 -1.59
N GLN A 35 -9.28 24.31 -0.39
CA GLN A 35 -8.91 25.04 0.82
C GLN A 35 -7.48 25.59 0.77
N LEU A 36 -6.57 24.83 0.13
CA LEU A 36 -5.17 25.20 -0.04
C LEU A 36 -4.94 26.15 -1.23
N GLY A 37 -5.95 26.40 -2.05
CA GLY A 37 -5.86 27.27 -3.22
C GLY A 37 -4.91 26.71 -4.31
N LEU A 38 -4.86 25.38 -4.47
CA LEU A 38 -4.03 24.76 -5.50
C LEU A 38 -4.51 25.20 -6.90
N ASP A 39 -3.55 25.47 -7.79
CA ASP A 39 -3.83 25.77 -9.20
C ASP A 39 -4.36 24.54 -9.96
N SER A 40 -4.73 24.74 -11.21
CA SER A 40 -5.34 23.68 -12.06
C SER A 40 -4.43 22.50 -12.27
N ASP A 41 -3.13 22.72 -12.43
CA ASP A 41 -2.15 21.69 -12.74
C ASP A 41 -1.87 20.84 -11.50
N ALA A 42 -1.63 21.47 -10.36
CA ALA A 42 -1.47 20.78 -9.07
C ALA A 42 -2.73 19.98 -8.68
N ARG A 43 -3.93 20.51 -8.97
CA ARG A 43 -5.19 19.80 -8.74
C ARG A 43 -5.33 18.57 -9.62
N TRP A 44 -4.97 18.69 -10.90
CA TRP A 44 -4.97 17.57 -11.83
C TRP A 44 -4.01 16.47 -11.36
N GLU A 45 -2.80 16.83 -10.97
CA GLU A 45 -1.79 15.91 -10.47
C GLU A 45 -2.21 15.23 -9.18
N LEU A 46 -2.77 15.98 -8.22
CA LEU A 46 -3.30 15.43 -6.98
C LEU A 46 -4.45 14.44 -7.23
N TYR A 47 -5.39 14.81 -8.13
CA TYR A 47 -6.52 13.96 -8.49
C TYR A 47 -6.07 12.59 -9.00
N TYR A 48 -5.16 12.56 -9.96
CA TYR A 48 -4.68 11.30 -10.53
C TYR A 48 -3.74 10.54 -9.59
N THR A 49 -2.97 11.22 -8.77
CA THR A 49 -2.20 10.59 -7.69
C THR A 49 -3.11 9.80 -6.75
N LEU A 50 -4.20 10.44 -6.28
CA LEU A 50 -5.16 9.79 -5.36
C LEU A 50 -5.97 8.67 -6.02
N LEU A 51 -6.33 8.83 -7.29
CA LEU A 51 -7.09 7.84 -8.03
C LEU A 51 -6.26 6.58 -8.30
N LEU A 52 -4.96 6.72 -8.49
CA LEU A 52 -4.03 5.68 -8.91
C LEU A 52 -3.03 5.28 -7.80
N LYS A 53 -3.22 5.78 -6.58
CA LYS A 53 -2.30 5.55 -5.44
C LYS A 53 -1.96 4.08 -5.20
N ASP A 54 -2.88 3.18 -5.52
CA ASP A 54 -2.76 1.76 -5.24
C ASP A 54 -2.19 0.94 -6.43
N LEU A 55 -1.66 1.58 -7.50
CA LEU A 55 -1.12 0.92 -8.70
C LEU A 55 -0.05 -0.14 -8.41
N GLY A 56 0.74 0.06 -7.38
CA GLY A 56 1.82 -0.87 -7.00
C GLY A 56 1.42 -1.94 -6.00
N CYS A 57 0.21 -1.89 -5.45
CA CYS A 57 -0.17 -2.68 -4.27
C CYS A 57 -0.23 -4.20 -4.50
N SER A 58 -0.55 -4.64 -5.71
CA SER A 58 -0.56 -6.07 -6.06
C SER A 58 0.84 -6.68 -6.23
N SER A 59 1.88 -5.86 -6.33
CA SER A 59 3.26 -6.31 -6.60
C SER A 59 3.83 -7.21 -5.50
N ASN A 60 3.30 -7.12 -4.30
CA ASN A 60 3.77 -7.86 -3.13
C ASN A 60 2.95 -9.12 -2.81
N ALA A 61 1.90 -9.44 -3.57
CA ALA A 61 0.98 -10.53 -3.24
C ALA A 61 1.70 -11.88 -3.04
N ALA A 62 2.58 -12.25 -3.96
CA ALA A 62 3.36 -13.49 -3.86
C ALA A 62 4.32 -13.47 -2.66
N ARG A 63 4.96 -12.32 -2.40
CA ARG A 63 5.91 -12.16 -1.30
C ARG A 63 5.20 -12.20 0.06
N ILE A 64 4.03 -11.59 0.17
CA ILE A 64 3.19 -11.65 1.37
C ILE A 64 2.76 -13.09 1.63
N CYS A 65 2.32 -13.82 0.61
CA CYS A 65 1.96 -15.22 0.73
C CYS A 65 3.15 -16.07 1.22
N GLU A 66 4.36 -15.88 0.65
CA GLU A 66 5.56 -16.56 1.08
C GLU A 66 5.94 -16.27 2.54
N LEU A 67 5.92 -14.98 2.94
CA LEU A 67 6.35 -14.55 4.26
C LEU A 67 5.36 -14.90 5.36
N TYR A 68 4.07 -14.71 5.11
CA TYR A 68 3.03 -14.80 6.13
C TYR A 68 2.17 -16.08 6.01
N GLY A 69 2.29 -16.82 4.91
CA GLY A 69 1.52 -18.07 4.70
C GLY A 69 0.01 -17.82 4.55
N THR A 70 -0.39 -16.62 4.18
CA THR A 70 -1.78 -16.22 3.96
C THR A 70 -1.93 -15.50 2.62
N ASP A 71 -3.15 -15.42 2.10
CA ASP A 71 -3.41 -14.64 0.90
C ASP A 71 -3.29 -13.12 1.16
N ASP A 72 -2.94 -12.38 0.12
CA ASP A 72 -2.67 -10.95 0.17
C ASP A 72 -3.88 -10.13 0.66
N LEU A 73 -5.10 -10.50 0.25
CA LEU A 73 -6.31 -9.76 0.62
C LEU A 73 -6.67 -9.95 2.10
N SER A 74 -6.58 -11.18 2.60
CA SER A 74 -6.79 -11.48 4.02
C SER A 74 -5.73 -10.77 4.86
N PHE A 75 -4.45 -10.81 4.43
CA PHE A 75 -3.38 -10.09 5.11
C PHE A 75 -3.67 -8.59 5.19
N LYS A 76 -3.95 -7.93 4.08
CA LYS A 76 -4.22 -6.47 4.01
C LYS A 76 -5.42 -6.07 4.86
N ARG A 77 -6.50 -6.87 4.84
CA ARG A 77 -7.70 -6.59 5.62
C ARG A 77 -7.45 -6.67 7.12
N ASP A 78 -6.79 -7.73 7.55
CA ASP A 78 -6.69 -8.06 8.96
C ASP A 78 -5.48 -7.38 9.63
N PHE A 79 -4.39 -7.14 8.88
CA PHE A 79 -3.21 -6.45 9.36
C PHE A 79 -3.45 -4.97 9.71
N LYS A 80 -4.46 -4.33 9.12
CA LYS A 80 -4.86 -2.94 9.46
C LYS A 80 -5.21 -2.75 10.94
N TRP A 81 -5.61 -3.81 11.62
CA TRP A 81 -5.99 -3.80 13.03
C TRP A 81 -4.84 -4.11 13.98
N VAL A 82 -3.64 -4.35 13.44
CA VAL A 82 -2.43 -4.68 14.22
C VAL A 82 -1.68 -3.38 14.52
N ASN A 83 -1.67 -2.98 15.79
CA ASN A 83 -1.02 -1.73 16.24
C ASN A 83 0.52 -1.83 16.36
N GLY A 84 1.18 -2.68 15.58
CA GLY A 84 2.63 -2.80 15.55
C GLY A 84 3.28 -3.37 16.83
N SER A 85 2.51 -3.69 17.89
CA SER A 85 3.07 -4.34 19.07
C SER A 85 3.45 -5.79 18.76
N LEU A 86 4.64 -6.22 19.18
CA LEU A 86 5.14 -7.58 18.94
C LEU A 86 4.12 -8.66 19.33
N GLY A 87 3.41 -8.46 20.45
CA GLY A 87 2.39 -9.42 20.90
C GLY A 87 1.21 -9.56 19.94
N GLN A 88 0.76 -8.47 19.34
CA GLN A 88 -0.32 -8.49 18.36
C GLN A 88 0.13 -9.07 17.02
N VAL A 89 1.34 -8.77 16.58
CA VAL A 89 1.94 -9.35 15.37
C VAL A 89 2.07 -10.87 15.53
N VAL A 90 2.59 -11.33 16.68
CA VAL A 90 2.71 -12.77 16.99
C VAL A 90 1.34 -13.44 17.01
N ARG A 91 0.35 -12.84 17.67
CA ARG A 91 -1.02 -13.36 17.70
C ARG A 91 -1.64 -13.42 16.31
N PHE A 92 -1.46 -12.38 15.51
CA PHE A 92 -1.91 -12.31 14.13
C PHE A 92 -1.30 -13.45 13.29
N LEU A 93 0.01 -13.64 13.38
CA LEU A 93 0.71 -14.71 12.68
C LEU A 93 0.24 -16.10 13.09
N LEU A 94 0.06 -16.34 14.39
CA LEU A 94 -0.45 -17.63 14.90
C LEU A 94 -1.89 -17.93 14.46
N GLN A 95 -2.69 -16.89 14.22
CA GLN A 95 -4.08 -17.05 13.75
C GLN A 95 -4.17 -17.28 12.23
N HIS A 96 -3.23 -16.72 11.45
CA HIS A 96 -3.28 -16.71 9.98
C HIS A 96 -2.25 -17.65 9.33
N THR A 97 -1.28 -18.17 10.10
CA THR A 97 -0.34 -19.17 9.58
C THR A 97 -1.08 -20.49 9.42
N GLY A 98 -1.17 -20.98 8.18
CA GLY A 98 -1.99 -22.12 7.81
C GLY A 98 -1.81 -23.34 8.71
N ARG A 99 -2.92 -23.97 9.06
CA ARG A 99 -2.98 -25.18 9.87
C ARG A 99 -2.29 -26.40 9.25
N ASP A 100 -1.92 -26.30 7.97
CA ASP A 100 -1.36 -27.40 7.17
C ASP A 100 0.18 -27.40 7.15
N GLU A 101 0.85 -26.34 7.64
CA GLU A 101 2.31 -26.31 7.74
C GLU A 101 2.75 -26.62 9.17
N GLY A 102 3.62 -27.62 9.33
CA GLY A 102 4.10 -28.09 10.64
C GLY A 102 4.65 -26.94 11.53
N LEU A 103 4.45 -27.05 12.85
CA LEU A 103 4.82 -26.06 13.88
C LEU A 103 6.26 -25.53 13.75
N ALA A 104 7.20 -26.33 13.25
CA ALA A 104 8.59 -25.93 13.04
C ALA A 104 8.74 -24.83 11.97
N LYS A 105 7.99 -24.91 10.85
CA LYS A 105 8.02 -23.91 9.78
C LYS A 105 7.38 -22.59 10.24
N SER A 106 6.27 -22.68 10.97
CA SER A 106 5.61 -21.51 11.54
C SER A 106 6.51 -20.79 12.53
N PHE A 107 7.27 -21.53 13.35
CA PHE A 107 8.22 -20.97 14.30
C PHE A 107 9.41 -20.29 13.60
N GLN A 108 9.95 -20.91 12.54
CA GLN A 108 11.03 -20.31 11.74
C GLN A 108 10.58 -19.01 11.05
N ARG A 109 9.36 -18.97 10.50
CA ARG A 109 8.78 -17.73 9.93
C ARG A 109 8.65 -16.65 11.00
N LEU A 110 8.14 -16.99 12.16
CA LEU A 110 8.00 -16.06 13.27
C LEU A 110 9.35 -15.47 13.68
N LEU A 111 10.38 -16.30 13.86
CA LEU A 111 11.73 -15.83 14.18
C LEU A 111 12.29 -14.89 13.10
N ARG A 112 12.06 -15.19 11.81
CA ARG A 112 12.49 -14.34 10.71
C ARG A 112 11.79 -12.99 10.75
N ILE A 113 10.47 -12.97 10.94
CA ILE A 113 9.69 -11.72 11.01
C ILE A 113 10.11 -10.87 12.22
N VAL A 114 10.37 -11.49 13.38
CA VAL A 114 10.83 -10.76 14.58
C VAL A 114 12.23 -10.17 14.36
N ARG A 115 13.11 -10.86 13.66
CA ARG A 115 14.50 -10.40 13.43
C ARG A 115 14.64 -9.39 12.29
N GLU A 116 13.83 -9.54 11.24
CA GLU A 116 13.99 -8.83 9.97
C GLU A 116 12.76 -7.98 9.62
N GLY A 117 11.77 -7.87 10.51
CA GLY A 117 10.46 -7.28 10.22
C GLY A 117 10.53 -5.87 9.67
N ASP A 118 11.38 -5.01 10.21
CA ASP A 118 11.55 -3.65 9.72
C ASP A 118 12.18 -3.60 8.32
N HIS A 119 13.15 -4.46 8.05
CA HIS A 119 13.77 -4.58 6.74
C HIS A 119 12.77 -5.11 5.70
N LEU A 120 12.02 -6.17 6.05
CA LEU A 120 10.99 -6.76 5.19
C LEU A 120 9.86 -5.76 4.91
N ALA A 121 9.42 -5.00 5.92
CA ALA A 121 8.42 -3.95 5.73
C ALA A 121 8.92 -2.85 4.79
N ASN A 122 10.17 -2.41 4.93
CA ASN A 122 10.80 -1.45 4.03
C ASN A 122 10.85 -1.97 2.60
N GLU A 123 11.30 -3.21 2.39
CA GLU A 123 11.37 -3.86 1.08
C GLU A 123 9.99 -3.90 0.40
N LEU A 124 8.94 -4.30 1.13
CA LEU A 124 7.58 -4.36 0.62
C LEU A 124 7.04 -2.98 0.24
N ILE A 125 7.26 -1.97 1.08
CA ILE A 125 6.82 -0.59 0.82
C ILE A 125 7.57 -0.02 -0.37
N GLN A 126 8.90 -0.15 -0.40
CA GLN A 126 9.72 0.33 -1.52
C GLN A 126 9.28 -0.30 -2.84
N THR A 127 9.13 -1.62 -2.89
CA THR A 127 8.66 -2.35 -4.09
C THR A 127 7.32 -1.82 -4.57
N ARG A 128 6.36 -1.61 -3.67
CA ARG A 128 5.04 -1.06 -3.99
C ARG A 128 5.15 0.34 -4.57
N CYS A 129 5.88 1.23 -3.91
CA CYS A 129 6.04 2.62 -4.31
C CYS A 129 6.75 2.75 -5.66
N GLU A 130 7.88 2.05 -5.86
CA GLU A 130 8.63 2.03 -7.12
C GLU A 130 7.80 1.48 -8.27
N ARG A 131 7.10 0.36 -8.04
CA ARG A 131 6.27 -0.26 -9.06
C ARG A 131 5.08 0.62 -9.45
N GLY A 132 4.40 1.21 -8.47
CA GLY A 132 3.30 2.14 -8.71
C GLY A 132 3.74 3.35 -9.52
N ALA A 133 4.85 3.97 -9.16
CA ALA A 133 5.42 5.10 -9.88
C ALA A 133 5.85 4.75 -11.32
N THR A 134 6.42 3.55 -11.52
CA THR A 134 6.79 3.05 -12.85
C THR A 134 5.57 2.87 -13.73
N ILE A 135 4.54 2.19 -13.24
CA ILE A 135 3.29 1.99 -13.98
C ILE A 135 2.64 3.35 -14.34
N ALA A 136 2.64 4.32 -13.42
CA ALA A 136 2.10 5.65 -13.71
C ALA A 136 2.85 6.34 -14.88
N ARG A 137 4.18 6.24 -14.92
CA ARG A 137 4.99 6.76 -16.05
C ARG A 137 4.70 6.03 -17.34
N ASP A 138 4.61 4.72 -17.32
CA ASP A 138 4.30 3.88 -18.49
C ASP A 138 2.91 4.19 -19.08
N LEU A 139 1.96 4.58 -18.21
CA LEU A 139 0.64 5.07 -18.61
C LEU A 139 0.64 6.52 -19.13
N GLY A 140 1.79 7.21 -19.12
CA GLY A 140 1.95 8.58 -19.64
C GLY A 140 1.56 9.68 -18.64
N PHE A 141 1.45 9.41 -17.35
CA PHE A 141 1.22 10.43 -16.33
C PHE A 141 2.49 11.25 -16.06
N SER A 142 2.29 12.47 -15.53
CA SER A 142 3.39 13.38 -15.22
C SER A 142 4.36 12.82 -14.17
N GLY A 143 5.57 13.37 -14.14
CA GLY A 143 6.56 13.05 -13.11
C GLY A 143 6.04 13.35 -11.70
N ALA A 144 5.21 14.37 -11.53
CA ALA A 144 4.62 14.74 -10.24
C ALA A 144 3.61 13.70 -9.77
N VAL A 145 2.73 13.18 -10.64
CA VAL A 145 1.83 12.06 -10.31
C VAL A 145 2.62 10.82 -9.90
N ALA A 146 3.66 10.47 -10.66
CA ALA A 146 4.51 9.33 -10.32
C ALA A 146 5.27 9.53 -9.00
N ALA A 147 5.75 10.74 -8.72
CA ALA A 147 6.38 11.07 -7.44
C ALA A 147 5.39 11.00 -6.27
N GLY A 148 4.18 11.50 -6.44
CA GLY A 148 3.12 11.40 -5.43
C GLY A 148 2.76 9.96 -5.08
N ILE A 149 2.67 9.08 -6.09
CA ILE A 149 2.44 7.63 -5.88
C ILE A 149 3.64 6.99 -5.18
N HIS A 150 4.86 7.38 -5.54
CA HIS A 150 6.08 6.87 -4.90
C HIS A 150 6.17 7.24 -3.43
N SER A 151 5.70 8.43 -3.07
CA SER A 151 5.78 8.98 -1.70
C SER A 151 4.52 8.70 -0.87
N LEU A 152 3.67 7.74 -1.26
CA LEU A 152 2.38 7.48 -0.63
C LEU A 152 2.48 7.12 0.86
N ASP A 153 3.55 6.47 1.27
CA ASP A 153 3.78 6.02 2.65
C ASP A 153 4.69 6.97 3.45
N GLU A 154 4.98 8.16 2.91
CA GLU A 154 5.70 9.19 3.65
C GLU A 154 4.81 9.80 4.73
N HIS A 155 5.43 10.19 5.85
CA HIS A 155 4.75 10.83 6.97
C HIS A 155 5.27 12.25 7.14
N TRP A 156 4.37 13.18 7.47
CA TRP A 156 4.73 14.57 7.75
C TRP A 156 5.88 14.77 8.75
N CYS A 157 6.05 13.85 9.71
CA CYS A 157 7.12 13.90 10.70
C CYS A 157 8.44 13.27 10.22
N GLY A 158 8.57 12.90 8.95
CA GLY A 158 9.77 12.24 8.41
C GLY A 158 9.97 10.77 8.83
N SER A 159 9.01 10.18 9.55
CA SER A 159 9.06 8.77 9.94
C SER A 159 8.46 7.82 8.88
N GLY A 160 8.07 8.38 7.73
CA GLY A 160 7.50 7.65 6.62
C GLY A 160 8.54 6.87 5.79
N ARG A 161 8.09 6.27 4.73
CA ARG A 161 8.88 5.42 3.83
C ARG A 161 8.45 5.68 2.38
N PRO A 162 9.29 5.42 1.39
CA PRO A 162 10.62 4.78 1.47
C PRO A 162 11.78 5.74 1.76
N GLN A 163 11.58 7.06 1.66
CA GLN A 163 12.65 8.06 1.68
C GLN A 163 12.77 8.82 3.02
N GLY A 164 11.73 8.78 3.86
CA GLY A 164 11.69 9.54 5.11
C GLY A 164 11.63 11.05 4.86
N LEU A 165 10.84 11.47 3.89
CA LEU A 165 10.63 12.89 3.56
C LEU A 165 9.88 13.59 4.70
N ALA A 166 10.29 14.82 5.04
CA ALA A 166 9.64 15.68 6.04
C ALA A 166 9.23 17.03 5.42
#